data_01dc98b210caedd9ab3dcc46441d1989
#
_entry.id   01dc98b210caedd9ab3dcc46441d1989
#
_cell.length_a   1.000
_cell.length_b   1.000
_cell.length_c   1.000
_cell.angle_alpha   90.00
_cell.angle_beta   90.00
_cell.angle_gamma   90.00
#
_symmetry.space_group_name_H-M   'P 1'
#
loop_
_entity.id
_entity.type
_entity.pdbx_description
1 polymer ?
#
loop_
_entity_poly.entity_id
_entity_poly.type
_entity_poly.pdbx_seq_one_letter_code
_entity_poly.pdbx_strand_id
1 'polypeptide(L)'
;VGALSGDTALWGQAGLNGMELTAKQINEEGGILGREVQIIGLDGKGAPDDSVTAYKKLVEEEGVCAVVGTNFSSCNIAIAAVADELEVPVIATAASNDQVTVDSDGNLHPYSFRLCFIDSYMGYLAGTYAYNELGLKTCAVIEDITDSYSTSVGDYMVQTFTDLGGELVASEEAQNGDNDFRAQLTKIAAAQPDVVFIPWNYENVCLIAQQARELGITSVFFGADGWDTTELIDLSNGALEGCYYVSRPGFNLPDAAAYGEVYQKEYNVALESECLYGNDGVQWIKQAIEAAGSDDPKAIRDQLEVTDSFDGLLGHMSVDPETHNPSRDAAIFEVKDNEVQYVGIYDPESK
;
A
#
# COMPACT_ATOMS: atom_id res chain seq x y z
N VAL A 1 5.75 -13.07 -2.75
CA VAL A 1 5.89 -12.47 -4.10
C VAL A 1 6.11 -10.97 -3.95
N GLY A 2 7.09 -10.39 -4.62
CA GLY A 2 7.37 -8.96 -4.60
C GLY A 2 7.95 -8.47 -5.91
N ALA A 3 7.98 -7.15 -6.12
CA ALA A 3 8.76 -6.54 -7.21
C ALA A 3 10.23 -6.49 -6.77
N LEU A 4 11.00 -7.55 -6.98
CA LEU A 4 12.40 -7.63 -6.57
C LEU A 4 13.37 -7.03 -7.60
N SER A 5 12.85 -6.61 -8.75
CA SER A 5 13.57 -5.91 -9.83
C SER A 5 12.68 -4.81 -10.42
N GLY A 6 13.29 -3.90 -11.20
CA GLY A 6 12.60 -2.75 -11.80
C GLY A 6 12.55 -1.53 -10.88
N ASP A 7 11.72 -0.55 -11.24
CA ASP A 7 11.70 0.80 -10.66
C ASP A 7 11.24 0.82 -9.19
N THR A 8 10.43 -0.14 -8.78
CA THR A 8 9.91 -0.26 -7.41
C THR A 8 10.59 -1.37 -6.61
N ALA A 9 11.79 -1.81 -7.03
CA ALA A 9 12.53 -2.89 -6.36
C ALA A 9 12.89 -2.58 -4.90
N LEU A 10 12.99 -1.29 -4.54
CA LEU A 10 13.18 -0.85 -3.16
C LEU A 10 12.12 -1.44 -2.23
N TRP A 11 10.86 -1.31 -2.60
CA TRP A 11 9.73 -1.81 -1.81
C TRP A 11 9.70 -3.34 -1.73
N GLY A 12 9.87 -4.01 -2.88
CA GLY A 12 9.86 -5.47 -2.92
C GLY A 12 10.99 -6.10 -2.09
N GLN A 13 12.21 -5.54 -2.19
CA GLN A 13 13.33 -6.00 -1.41
C GLN A 13 13.16 -5.71 0.08
N ALA A 14 12.62 -4.54 0.41
CA ALA A 14 12.32 -4.17 1.79
C ALA A 14 11.32 -5.15 2.43
N GLY A 15 10.23 -5.47 1.74
CA GLY A 15 9.26 -6.45 2.22
C GLY A 15 9.87 -7.84 2.43
N LEU A 16 10.68 -8.32 1.47
CA LEU A 16 11.37 -9.61 1.61
C LEU A 16 12.32 -9.61 2.81
N ASN A 17 13.14 -8.58 2.96
CA ASN A 17 14.04 -8.44 4.12
C ASN A 17 13.27 -8.44 5.44
N GLY A 18 12.11 -7.76 5.50
CA GLY A 18 11.23 -7.78 6.66
C GLY A 18 10.75 -9.19 7.02
N MET A 19 10.28 -9.95 6.01
CA MET A 19 9.86 -11.34 6.20
C MET A 19 11.02 -12.23 6.70
N GLU A 20 12.21 -12.11 6.08
CA GLU A 20 13.39 -12.90 6.45
C GLU A 20 13.87 -12.59 7.87
N LEU A 21 13.91 -11.32 8.27
CA LEU A 21 14.26 -10.91 9.63
C LEU A 21 13.27 -11.50 10.66
N THR A 22 11.98 -11.40 10.36
CA THR A 22 10.94 -11.93 11.23
C THR A 22 11.01 -13.45 11.34
N ALA A 23 11.21 -14.17 10.23
CA ALA A 23 11.40 -15.62 10.25
C ALA A 23 12.65 -16.02 11.06
N LYS A 24 13.75 -15.27 10.95
CA LYS A 24 14.95 -15.48 11.75
C LYS A 24 14.64 -15.35 13.25
N GLN A 25 13.93 -14.31 13.66
CA GLN A 25 13.56 -14.09 15.06
C GLN A 25 12.63 -15.21 15.58
N ILE A 26 11.62 -15.60 14.80
CA ILE A 26 10.73 -16.71 15.14
C ILE A 26 11.53 -18.02 15.30
N ASN A 27 12.49 -18.29 14.45
CA ASN A 27 13.32 -19.50 14.50
C ASN A 27 14.26 -19.52 15.72
N GLU A 28 14.79 -18.36 16.11
CA GLU A 28 15.58 -18.21 17.34
C GLU A 28 14.74 -18.51 18.61
N GLU A 29 13.43 -18.27 18.55
CA GLU A 29 12.45 -18.60 19.61
C GLU A 29 11.96 -20.06 19.58
N GLY A 30 12.34 -20.84 18.58
CA GLY A 30 11.98 -22.26 18.44
C GLY A 30 11.01 -22.58 17.31
N GLY A 31 10.77 -21.62 16.43
CA GLY A 31 9.91 -21.78 15.25
C GLY A 31 8.41 -21.77 15.56
N ILE A 32 7.58 -22.11 14.57
CA ILE A 32 6.14 -22.23 14.70
C ILE A 32 5.79 -23.69 14.93
N LEU A 33 5.08 -24.01 16.02
CA LEU A 33 4.77 -25.39 16.44
C LEU A 33 6.02 -26.30 16.49
N GLY A 34 7.22 -25.73 16.83
CA GLY A 34 8.49 -26.45 16.89
C GLY A 34 9.12 -26.74 15.53
N ARG A 35 8.69 -26.10 14.46
CA ARG A 35 9.25 -26.20 13.11
C ARG A 35 9.83 -24.86 12.66
N GLU A 36 10.94 -24.91 11.93
CA GLU A 36 11.55 -23.71 11.37
C GLU A 36 10.69 -23.09 10.27
N VAL A 37 10.64 -21.75 10.24
CA VAL A 37 10.04 -20.95 9.18
C VAL A 37 11.07 -20.70 8.09
N GLN A 38 10.70 -20.93 6.85
CA GLN A 38 11.49 -20.63 5.68
C GLN A 38 10.75 -19.63 4.79
N ILE A 39 11.42 -18.56 4.39
CA ILE A 39 10.91 -17.60 3.42
C ILE A 39 11.49 -17.92 2.02
N ILE A 40 10.63 -17.95 1.01
CA ILE A 40 11.00 -18.15 -0.38
C ILE A 40 10.53 -16.92 -1.17
N GLY A 41 11.47 -16.06 -1.54
CA GLY A 41 11.18 -14.85 -2.33
C GLY A 41 11.19 -15.14 -3.83
N LEU A 42 10.14 -14.75 -4.55
CA LEU A 42 10.09 -14.77 -6.02
C LEU A 42 9.74 -13.40 -6.58
N ASP A 43 10.40 -13.04 -7.68
CA ASP A 43 10.23 -11.76 -8.36
C ASP A 43 8.99 -11.76 -9.26
N GLY A 44 7.98 -10.97 -8.90
CA GLY A 44 6.78 -10.69 -9.68
C GLY A 44 6.92 -9.44 -10.56
N LYS A 45 8.06 -8.73 -10.50
CA LYS A 45 8.42 -7.54 -11.30
C LYS A 45 7.41 -6.41 -11.27
N GLY A 46 6.48 -6.41 -10.33
CA GLY A 46 5.35 -5.48 -10.30
C GLY A 46 4.37 -5.64 -11.47
N ALA A 47 4.35 -6.81 -12.12
CA ALA A 47 3.49 -7.11 -13.26
C ALA A 47 2.52 -8.25 -12.93
N PRO A 48 1.22 -8.16 -13.32
CA PRO A 48 0.21 -9.17 -12.99
C PRO A 48 0.57 -10.59 -13.45
N ASP A 49 0.99 -10.77 -14.71
CA ASP A 49 1.30 -12.09 -15.26
C ASP A 49 2.53 -12.75 -14.61
N ASP A 50 3.58 -11.96 -14.34
CA ASP A 50 4.77 -12.42 -13.63
C ASP A 50 4.43 -12.76 -12.17
N SER A 51 3.58 -11.97 -11.51
CA SER A 51 3.14 -12.21 -10.14
C SER A 51 2.29 -13.47 -10.00
N VAL A 52 1.37 -13.74 -10.94
CA VAL A 52 0.61 -14.99 -11.00
C VAL A 52 1.54 -16.18 -11.23
N THR A 53 2.52 -16.04 -12.12
CA THR A 53 3.52 -17.10 -12.39
C THR A 53 4.35 -17.39 -11.13
N ALA A 54 4.80 -16.37 -10.42
CA ALA A 54 5.55 -16.50 -9.17
C ALA A 54 4.70 -17.15 -8.07
N TYR A 55 3.42 -16.74 -7.93
CA TYR A 55 2.50 -17.34 -6.98
C TYR A 55 2.28 -18.84 -7.25
N LYS A 56 1.96 -19.22 -8.50
CA LYS A 56 1.79 -20.63 -8.88
C LYS A 56 3.04 -21.46 -8.58
N LYS A 57 4.21 -20.93 -8.88
CA LYS A 57 5.47 -21.62 -8.61
C LYS A 57 5.68 -21.85 -7.11
N LEU A 58 5.40 -20.85 -6.25
CA LEU A 58 5.47 -21.01 -4.79
C LEU A 58 4.54 -22.12 -4.30
N VAL A 59 3.32 -22.17 -4.81
CA VAL A 59 2.30 -23.13 -4.37
C VAL A 59 2.57 -24.54 -4.93
N GLU A 60 2.76 -24.67 -6.25
CA GLU A 60 2.78 -25.96 -6.94
C GLU A 60 4.16 -26.64 -6.89
N GLU A 61 5.26 -25.86 -6.90
CA GLU A 61 6.62 -26.42 -6.96
C GLU A 61 7.30 -26.38 -5.58
N GLU A 62 7.15 -25.28 -4.84
CA GLU A 62 7.81 -25.12 -3.53
C GLU A 62 6.94 -25.60 -2.36
N GLY A 63 5.62 -25.73 -2.54
CA GLY A 63 4.68 -26.28 -1.55
C GLY A 63 4.51 -25.39 -0.32
N VAL A 64 4.48 -24.06 -0.51
CA VAL A 64 4.27 -23.12 0.60
C VAL A 64 2.85 -23.23 1.18
N CYS A 65 2.71 -22.97 2.49
CA CYS A 65 1.41 -23.02 3.16
C CYS A 65 0.64 -21.68 3.10
N ALA A 66 1.32 -20.58 2.80
CA ALA A 66 0.73 -19.25 2.61
C ALA A 66 1.69 -18.36 1.81
N VAL A 67 1.17 -17.31 1.20
CA VAL A 67 1.96 -16.34 0.44
C VAL A 67 1.74 -14.94 1.02
N VAL A 68 2.81 -14.16 1.22
CA VAL A 68 2.76 -12.72 1.54
C VAL A 68 3.25 -11.92 0.32
N GLY A 69 2.55 -10.84 0.02
CA GLY A 69 2.79 -9.99 -1.13
C GLY A 69 1.66 -10.16 -2.16
N THR A 70 1.51 -9.27 -3.12
CA THR A 70 2.40 -8.16 -3.46
C THR A 70 1.90 -6.85 -2.83
N ASN A 71 2.63 -5.77 -3.07
CA ASN A 71 2.19 -4.41 -2.73
C ASN A 71 1.35 -3.75 -3.85
N PHE A 72 1.24 -4.35 -5.04
CA PHE A 72 0.51 -3.80 -6.19
C PHE A 72 -0.89 -4.40 -6.32
N SER A 73 -1.89 -3.51 -6.42
CA SER A 73 -3.31 -3.89 -6.53
C SER A 73 -3.60 -4.74 -7.77
N SER A 74 -3.16 -4.32 -8.95
CA SER A 74 -3.33 -5.07 -10.20
C SER A 74 -2.73 -6.48 -10.14
N CYS A 75 -1.60 -6.65 -9.44
CA CYS A 75 -0.98 -7.96 -9.25
C CYS A 75 -1.80 -8.86 -8.30
N ASN A 76 -2.29 -8.31 -7.18
CA ASN A 76 -3.08 -9.10 -6.23
C ASN A 76 -4.48 -9.44 -6.76
N ILE A 77 -5.11 -8.55 -7.51
CA ILE A 77 -6.37 -8.85 -8.21
C ILE A 77 -6.18 -10.05 -9.16
N ALA A 78 -5.06 -10.08 -9.89
CA ALA A 78 -4.77 -11.21 -10.78
C ALA A 78 -4.44 -12.51 -10.00
N ILE A 79 -3.82 -12.42 -8.82
CA ILE A 79 -3.52 -13.57 -7.97
C ILE A 79 -4.78 -14.09 -7.28
N ALA A 80 -5.73 -13.24 -6.87
CA ALA A 80 -6.86 -13.61 -6.02
C ALA A 80 -7.68 -14.78 -6.58
N ALA A 81 -8.06 -14.73 -7.85
CA ALA A 81 -8.80 -15.83 -8.50
C ALA A 81 -8.00 -17.15 -8.55
N VAL A 82 -6.67 -17.06 -8.68
CA VAL A 82 -5.78 -18.23 -8.68
C VAL A 82 -5.57 -18.76 -7.27
N ALA A 83 -5.57 -17.90 -6.26
CA ALA A 83 -5.50 -18.31 -4.86
C ALA A 83 -6.75 -19.09 -4.43
N ASP A 84 -7.91 -18.67 -4.92
CA ASP A 84 -9.17 -19.41 -4.72
C ASP A 84 -9.15 -20.79 -5.40
N GLU A 85 -8.58 -20.88 -6.61
CA GLU A 85 -8.47 -22.15 -7.33
C GLU A 85 -7.49 -23.13 -6.66
N LEU A 86 -6.35 -22.63 -6.17
CA LEU A 86 -5.30 -23.46 -5.55
C LEU A 86 -5.47 -23.66 -4.04
N GLU A 87 -6.43 -22.98 -3.43
CA GLU A 87 -6.76 -23.08 -2.00
C GLU A 87 -5.56 -22.80 -1.06
N VAL A 88 -4.68 -21.86 -1.44
CA VAL A 88 -3.56 -21.38 -0.60
C VAL A 88 -3.72 -19.88 -0.34
N PRO A 89 -3.77 -19.43 0.92
CA PRO A 89 -4.04 -18.03 1.23
C PRO A 89 -2.90 -17.11 0.78
N VAL A 90 -3.29 -15.96 0.19
CA VAL A 90 -2.40 -14.84 -0.10
C VAL A 90 -2.78 -13.65 0.78
N ILE A 91 -1.76 -13.03 1.38
CA ILE A 91 -1.91 -11.80 2.17
C ILE A 91 -1.23 -10.68 1.39
N ALA A 92 -2.02 -9.80 0.79
CA ALA A 92 -1.54 -8.59 0.15
C ALA A 92 -0.91 -7.65 1.19
N THR A 93 0.23 -7.03 0.87
CA THR A 93 0.89 -6.07 1.76
C THR A 93 0.21 -4.70 1.67
N ALA A 94 0.52 -3.91 0.65
CA ALA A 94 -0.02 -2.57 0.44
C ALA A 94 -1.03 -2.47 -0.72
N ALA A 95 -1.48 -3.60 -1.29
CA ALA A 95 -2.47 -3.59 -2.37
C ALA A 95 -3.85 -3.23 -1.85
N SER A 96 -4.24 -1.99 -2.03
CA SER A 96 -5.38 -1.33 -1.38
C SER A 96 -6.66 -1.32 -2.21
N ASN A 97 -6.62 -1.64 -3.51
CA ASN A 97 -7.82 -1.68 -4.35
C ASN A 97 -8.90 -2.61 -3.77
N ASP A 98 -10.15 -2.16 -3.75
CA ASP A 98 -11.26 -2.91 -3.16
C ASP A 98 -11.40 -4.31 -3.77
N GLN A 99 -11.03 -4.49 -5.06
CA GLN A 99 -11.13 -5.77 -5.76
C GLN A 99 -10.05 -6.80 -5.42
N VAL A 100 -9.13 -6.50 -4.53
CA VAL A 100 -8.12 -7.47 -4.05
C VAL A 100 -8.75 -8.61 -3.24
N THR A 101 -9.80 -8.32 -2.49
CA THR A 101 -10.48 -9.30 -1.63
C THR A 101 -11.92 -9.58 -2.04
N VAL A 102 -12.57 -8.66 -2.77
CA VAL A 102 -13.94 -8.79 -3.26
C VAL A 102 -13.96 -8.44 -4.74
N ASP A 103 -14.48 -9.32 -5.59
CA ASP A 103 -14.51 -9.09 -7.04
C ASP A 103 -15.51 -7.97 -7.44
N SER A 104 -15.51 -7.61 -8.73
CA SER A 104 -16.42 -6.57 -9.27
C SER A 104 -17.91 -6.90 -9.17
N ASP A 105 -18.27 -8.16 -8.96
CA ASP A 105 -19.64 -8.61 -8.77
C ASP A 105 -20.05 -8.66 -7.29
N GLY A 106 -19.11 -8.33 -6.38
CA GLY A 106 -19.32 -8.33 -4.93
C GLY A 106 -19.11 -9.68 -4.27
N ASN A 107 -18.46 -10.65 -4.95
CA ASN A 107 -18.15 -11.94 -4.34
C ASN A 107 -16.79 -11.87 -3.65
N LEU A 108 -16.73 -12.41 -2.44
CA LEU A 108 -15.50 -12.54 -1.67
C LEU A 108 -14.53 -13.51 -2.36
N HIS A 109 -13.24 -13.15 -2.42
CA HIS A 109 -12.15 -14.06 -2.71
C HIS A 109 -11.72 -14.78 -1.40
N PRO A 110 -12.17 -16.02 -1.16
CA PRO A 110 -12.03 -16.66 0.14
C PRO A 110 -10.58 -16.93 0.57
N TYR A 111 -9.63 -16.93 -0.36
CA TYR A 111 -8.20 -17.11 -0.10
C TYR A 111 -7.37 -15.85 -0.26
N SER A 112 -8.00 -14.67 -0.44
CA SER A 112 -7.31 -13.39 -0.53
C SER A 112 -7.57 -12.53 0.71
N PHE A 113 -6.50 -12.04 1.32
CA PHE A 113 -6.48 -11.19 2.50
C PHE A 113 -5.59 -9.98 2.27
N ARG A 114 -5.65 -8.97 3.14
CA ARG A 114 -4.75 -7.82 3.08
C ARG A 114 -4.36 -7.28 4.45
N LEU A 115 -3.24 -6.57 4.50
CA LEU A 115 -2.74 -5.87 5.68
C LEU A 115 -3.01 -4.36 5.65
N CYS A 116 -3.24 -3.77 4.47
CA CYS A 116 -3.50 -2.34 4.30
C CYS A 116 -5.00 -2.02 4.36
N PHE A 117 -5.33 -0.75 4.57
CA PHE A 117 -6.68 -0.24 4.35
C PHE A 117 -6.98 -0.14 2.84
N ILE A 118 -8.22 0.23 2.48
CA ILE A 118 -8.72 0.19 1.11
C ILE A 118 -8.70 1.55 0.42
N ASP A 119 -8.71 1.56 -0.93
CA ASP A 119 -8.69 2.77 -1.77
C ASP A 119 -9.85 3.71 -1.46
N SER A 120 -11.05 3.15 -1.30
CA SER A 120 -12.26 3.92 -0.96
C SER A 120 -12.07 4.70 0.35
N TYR A 121 -11.45 4.10 1.36
CA TYR A 121 -11.17 4.78 2.62
C TYR A 121 -10.08 5.85 2.47
N MET A 122 -8.98 5.57 1.75
CA MET A 122 -7.95 6.57 1.49
C MET A 122 -8.48 7.76 0.71
N GLY A 123 -9.22 7.50 -0.36
CA GLY A 123 -9.82 8.55 -1.18
C GLY A 123 -10.81 9.40 -0.39
N TYR A 124 -11.63 8.76 0.46
CA TYR A 124 -12.53 9.46 1.38
C TYR A 124 -11.76 10.39 2.33
N LEU A 125 -10.68 9.91 2.94
CA LEU A 125 -9.89 10.74 3.85
C LEU A 125 -9.19 11.90 3.13
N ALA A 126 -8.57 11.64 1.97
CA ALA A 126 -7.86 12.65 1.19
C ALA A 126 -8.80 13.74 0.68
N GLY A 127 -9.93 13.36 0.07
CA GLY A 127 -10.95 14.30 -0.42
C GLY A 127 -11.54 15.14 0.72
N THR A 128 -11.85 14.50 1.85
CA THR A 128 -12.41 15.17 3.04
C THR A 128 -11.41 16.13 3.66
N TYR A 129 -10.15 15.73 3.80
CA TYR A 129 -9.10 16.59 4.37
C TYR A 129 -8.82 17.80 3.48
N ALA A 130 -8.70 17.59 2.16
CA ALA A 130 -8.47 18.65 1.20
C ALA A 130 -9.61 19.70 1.24
N TYR A 131 -10.86 19.26 1.30
CA TYR A 131 -12.00 20.16 1.29
C TYR A 131 -12.26 20.82 2.65
N ASN A 132 -12.29 20.05 3.75
CA ASN A 132 -12.70 20.53 5.07
C ASN A 132 -11.56 21.18 5.85
N GLU A 133 -10.36 20.59 5.85
CA GLU A 133 -9.25 21.06 6.69
C GLU A 133 -8.40 22.09 5.94
N LEU A 134 -8.08 21.83 4.67
CA LEU A 134 -7.31 22.79 3.87
C LEU A 134 -8.19 23.87 3.22
N GLY A 135 -9.51 23.68 3.20
CA GLY A 135 -10.47 24.65 2.66
C GLY A 135 -10.46 24.83 1.15
N LEU A 136 -9.87 23.89 0.41
CA LEU A 136 -9.71 23.92 -1.04
C LEU A 136 -11.07 23.69 -1.73
N LYS A 137 -11.28 24.28 -2.92
CA LYS A 137 -12.59 24.30 -3.58
C LYS A 137 -12.58 23.74 -5.00
N THR A 138 -11.43 23.75 -5.66
CA THR A 138 -11.26 23.20 -7.01
C THR A 138 -10.17 22.14 -7.01
N CYS A 139 -10.42 21.02 -7.68
CA CYS A 139 -9.43 19.94 -7.82
C CYS A 139 -9.16 19.61 -9.29
N ALA A 140 -7.98 19.07 -9.53
CA ALA A 140 -7.65 18.31 -10.71
C ALA A 140 -7.13 16.93 -10.26
N VAL A 141 -7.11 15.96 -11.18
CA VAL A 141 -6.49 14.65 -10.97
C VAL A 141 -5.63 14.30 -12.18
N ILE A 142 -4.53 13.60 -11.94
CA ILE A 142 -3.73 12.94 -12.97
C ILE A 142 -3.51 11.48 -12.55
N GLU A 143 -3.96 10.53 -13.35
CA GLU A 143 -4.03 9.11 -13.01
C GLU A 143 -3.17 8.25 -13.94
N ASP A 144 -2.69 7.11 -13.41
CA ASP A 144 -2.13 6.03 -14.20
C ASP A 144 -3.26 5.07 -14.62
N ILE A 145 -3.65 5.11 -15.89
CA ILE A 145 -4.71 4.23 -16.41
C ILE A 145 -4.31 2.77 -16.53
N THR A 146 -3.04 2.43 -16.27
CA THR A 146 -2.52 1.06 -16.30
C THR A 146 -2.45 0.43 -14.91
N ASP A 147 -2.68 1.23 -13.85
CA ASP A 147 -2.69 0.75 -12.46
C ASP A 147 -4.08 0.93 -11.82
N SER A 148 -4.67 -0.20 -11.38
CA SER A 148 -5.96 -0.21 -10.71
C SER A 148 -5.96 0.53 -9.36
N TYR A 149 -4.83 0.64 -8.68
CA TYR A 149 -4.68 1.49 -7.50
C TYR A 149 -4.86 2.97 -7.86
N SER A 150 -4.12 3.46 -8.86
CA SER A 150 -4.15 4.86 -9.24
C SER A 150 -5.55 5.32 -9.64
N THR A 151 -6.21 4.56 -10.52
CA THR A 151 -7.57 4.89 -10.98
C THR A 151 -8.59 4.81 -9.85
N SER A 152 -8.52 3.78 -9.00
CA SER A 152 -9.47 3.59 -7.90
C SER A 152 -9.34 4.69 -6.83
N VAL A 153 -8.14 4.92 -6.32
CA VAL A 153 -7.91 5.94 -5.29
C VAL A 153 -8.22 7.34 -5.81
N GLY A 154 -7.84 7.64 -7.07
CA GLY A 154 -8.12 8.93 -7.72
C GLY A 154 -9.62 9.19 -7.85
N ASP A 155 -10.37 8.19 -8.32
CA ASP A 155 -11.82 8.26 -8.42
C ASP A 155 -12.47 8.58 -7.06
N TYR A 156 -12.08 7.87 -5.98
CA TYR A 156 -12.61 8.14 -4.63
C TYR A 156 -12.20 9.51 -4.08
N MET A 157 -10.97 9.98 -4.34
CA MET A 157 -10.53 11.33 -3.97
C MET A 157 -11.42 12.40 -4.61
N VAL A 158 -11.62 12.29 -5.92
CA VAL A 158 -12.46 13.23 -6.71
C VAL A 158 -13.92 13.14 -6.30
N GLN A 159 -14.46 11.92 -6.19
CA GLN A 159 -15.85 11.69 -5.77
C GLN A 159 -16.13 12.34 -4.42
N THR A 160 -15.32 12.05 -3.41
CA THR A 160 -15.50 12.60 -2.06
C THR A 160 -15.39 14.13 -2.07
N PHE A 161 -14.38 14.68 -2.75
CA PHE A 161 -14.18 16.12 -2.84
C PHE A 161 -15.38 16.83 -3.49
N THR A 162 -15.92 16.25 -4.55
CA THR A 162 -17.09 16.80 -5.26
C THR A 162 -18.39 16.63 -4.48
N ASP A 163 -18.58 15.51 -3.79
CA ASP A 163 -19.75 15.28 -2.90
C ASP A 163 -19.83 16.30 -1.76
N LEU A 164 -18.67 16.79 -1.29
CA LEU A 164 -18.57 17.85 -0.30
C LEU A 164 -18.83 19.25 -0.87
N GLY A 165 -18.97 19.38 -2.20
CA GLY A 165 -19.25 20.63 -2.90
C GLY A 165 -18.04 21.27 -3.58
N GLY A 166 -16.93 20.54 -3.72
CA GLY A 166 -15.80 20.92 -4.55
C GLY A 166 -16.10 20.77 -6.05
N GLU A 167 -15.24 21.33 -6.90
CA GLU A 167 -15.36 21.27 -8.35
C GLU A 167 -14.13 20.58 -8.97
N LEU A 168 -14.36 19.54 -9.80
CA LEU A 168 -13.32 18.96 -10.63
C LEU A 168 -13.15 19.81 -11.89
N VAL A 169 -11.98 20.47 -12.03
CA VAL A 169 -11.70 21.38 -13.14
C VAL A 169 -10.80 20.79 -14.23
N ALA A 170 -10.09 19.70 -13.94
CA ALA A 170 -9.32 18.94 -14.94
C ALA A 170 -9.15 17.49 -14.49
N SER A 171 -9.23 16.55 -15.44
CA SER A 171 -8.88 15.13 -15.25
C SER A 171 -7.99 14.74 -16.41
N GLU A 172 -6.81 14.23 -16.10
CA GLU A 172 -5.77 13.85 -17.05
C GLU A 172 -5.27 12.45 -16.78
N GLU A 173 -4.91 11.77 -17.85
CA GLU A 173 -4.46 10.38 -17.86
C GLU A 173 -3.04 10.27 -18.38
N ALA A 174 -2.27 9.34 -17.81
CA ALA A 174 -0.96 8.93 -18.29
C ALA A 174 -0.78 7.41 -18.07
N GLN A 175 0.40 6.88 -18.34
CA GLN A 175 0.67 5.45 -18.21
C GLN A 175 1.99 5.22 -17.47
N ASN A 176 2.08 4.13 -16.75
CA ASN A 176 3.34 3.71 -16.16
C ASN A 176 4.43 3.57 -17.24
N GLY A 177 5.62 4.12 -16.96
CA GLY A 177 6.72 4.22 -17.92
C GLY A 177 6.77 5.52 -18.72
N ASP A 178 5.74 6.39 -18.63
CA ASP A 178 5.82 7.75 -19.13
C ASP A 178 6.81 8.56 -18.29
N ASN A 179 7.66 9.33 -18.99
CA ASN A 179 8.66 10.20 -18.35
C ASN A 179 8.44 11.70 -18.63
N ASP A 180 7.42 12.03 -19.41
CA ASP A 180 7.06 13.39 -19.75
C ASP A 180 5.55 13.61 -19.62
N PHE A 181 5.16 14.35 -18.60
CA PHE A 181 3.78 14.66 -18.23
C PHE A 181 3.37 16.10 -18.61
N ARG A 182 4.23 16.83 -19.33
CA ARG A 182 4.02 18.26 -19.62
C ARG A 182 2.75 18.54 -20.42
N ALA A 183 2.32 17.59 -21.27
CA ALA A 183 1.07 17.74 -22.03
C ALA A 183 -0.16 17.78 -21.11
N GLN A 184 -0.25 16.86 -20.16
CA GLN A 184 -1.30 16.77 -19.15
C GLN A 184 -1.21 17.96 -18.19
N LEU A 185 -0.03 18.23 -17.67
CA LEU A 185 0.23 19.31 -16.72
C LEU A 185 -0.05 20.71 -17.32
N THR A 186 0.13 20.91 -18.62
CA THR A 186 -0.25 22.17 -19.30
C THR A 186 -1.76 22.42 -19.20
N LYS A 187 -2.59 21.39 -19.33
CA LYS A 187 -4.04 21.51 -19.19
C LYS A 187 -4.44 21.78 -17.72
N ILE A 188 -3.81 21.07 -16.77
CA ILE A 188 -3.99 21.32 -15.34
C ILE A 188 -3.59 22.75 -14.98
N ALA A 189 -2.45 23.25 -15.48
CA ALA A 189 -2.01 24.61 -15.27
C ALA A 189 -3.00 25.65 -15.80
N ALA A 190 -3.62 25.39 -16.95
CA ALA A 190 -4.65 26.26 -17.52
C ALA A 190 -5.96 26.30 -16.70
N ALA A 191 -6.30 25.19 -16.04
CA ALA A 191 -7.47 25.08 -15.17
C ALA A 191 -7.29 25.73 -13.79
N GLN A 192 -6.05 25.93 -13.34
CA GLN A 192 -5.68 26.57 -12.05
C GLN A 192 -6.39 25.96 -10.83
N PRO A 193 -6.34 24.63 -10.59
CA PRO A 193 -6.96 24.02 -9.43
C PRO A 193 -6.29 24.45 -8.12
N ASP A 194 -7.03 24.43 -7.00
CA ASP A 194 -6.48 24.60 -5.66
C ASP A 194 -5.64 23.38 -5.25
N VAL A 195 -6.11 22.17 -5.62
CA VAL A 195 -5.41 20.89 -5.37
C VAL A 195 -5.30 20.06 -6.64
N VAL A 196 -4.19 19.34 -6.79
CA VAL A 196 -4.03 18.27 -7.78
C VAL A 196 -3.88 16.96 -7.03
N PHE A 197 -4.81 16.04 -7.22
CA PHE A 197 -4.68 14.67 -6.75
C PHE A 197 -3.72 13.89 -7.66
N ILE A 198 -2.72 13.26 -7.06
CA ILE A 198 -1.67 12.49 -7.76
C ILE A 198 -1.59 11.09 -7.13
N PRO A 199 -2.54 10.18 -7.45
CA PRO A 199 -2.59 8.82 -6.91
C PRO A 199 -1.59 7.90 -7.65
N TRP A 200 -0.32 8.21 -7.59
CA TRP A 200 0.77 7.50 -8.26
C TRP A 200 1.77 6.94 -7.24
N ASN A 201 2.63 6.03 -7.67
CA ASN A 201 3.76 5.56 -6.89
C ASN A 201 4.91 6.60 -6.92
N TYR A 202 5.71 6.60 -5.88
CA TYR A 202 6.64 7.68 -5.49
C TYR A 202 7.56 8.20 -6.61
N GLU A 203 8.12 7.34 -7.48
CA GLU A 203 9.01 7.79 -8.55
C GLU A 203 8.30 8.71 -9.54
N ASN A 204 7.12 8.28 -10.02
CA ASN A 204 6.32 9.06 -10.95
C ASN A 204 5.74 10.32 -10.27
N VAL A 205 5.32 10.22 -9.00
CA VAL A 205 4.89 11.37 -8.20
C VAL A 205 5.95 12.46 -8.19
N CYS A 206 7.21 12.11 -7.89
CA CYS A 206 8.32 13.07 -7.84
C CYS A 206 8.56 13.71 -9.20
N LEU A 207 8.48 12.92 -10.27
CA LEU A 207 8.66 13.41 -11.64
C LEU A 207 7.51 14.34 -12.08
N ILE A 208 6.26 13.95 -11.81
CA ILE A 208 5.06 14.76 -12.08
C ILE A 208 5.16 16.09 -11.32
N ALA A 209 5.49 16.03 -10.03
CA ALA A 209 5.61 17.22 -9.19
C ALA A 209 6.70 18.19 -9.70
N GLN A 210 7.87 17.70 -10.05
CA GLN A 210 8.95 18.51 -10.60
C GLN A 210 8.51 19.22 -11.91
N GLN A 211 7.94 18.46 -12.86
CA GLN A 211 7.47 19.02 -14.12
C GLN A 211 6.32 20.01 -13.92
N ALA A 212 5.44 19.77 -12.96
CA ALA A 212 4.35 20.68 -12.62
C ALA A 212 4.91 22.03 -12.08
N ARG A 213 5.89 21.98 -11.18
CA ARG A 213 6.55 23.20 -10.65
C ARG A 213 7.30 23.96 -11.75
N GLU A 214 7.96 23.26 -12.69
CA GLU A 214 8.59 23.89 -13.87
C GLU A 214 7.58 24.65 -14.75
N LEU A 215 6.34 24.17 -14.84
CA LEU A 215 5.23 24.82 -15.55
C LEU A 215 4.53 25.91 -14.73
N GLY A 216 4.97 26.16 -13.50
CA GLY A 216 4.43 27.20 -12.62
C GLY A 216 3.14 26.79 -11.89
N ILE A 217 2.81 25.52 -11.83
CA ILE A 217 1.68 25.05 -11.02
C ILE A 217 2.05 25.21 -9.54
N THR A 218 1.25 25.97 -8.80
CA THR A 218 1.45 26.26 -7.36
C THR A 218 0.42 25.56 -6.48
N SER A 219 -0.49 24.79 -7.07
CA SER A 219 -1.51 24.01 -6.35
C SER A 219 -0.88 23.13 -5.28
N VAL A 220 -1.63 22.84 -4.22
CA VAL A 220 -1.30 21.76 -3.30
C VAL A 220 -1.36 20.43 -4.06
N PHE A 221 -0.36 19.57 -3.91
CA PHE A 221 -0.48 18.20 -4.38
C PHE A 221 -0.94 17.31 -3.22
N PHE A 222 -1.81 16.38 -3.52
CA PHE A 222 -2.34 15.46 -2.52
C PHE A 222 -2.31 14.03 -3.07
N GLY A 223 -1.68 13.12 -2.33
CA GLY A 223 -1.53 11.72 -2.70
C GLY A 223 -2.05 10.76 -1.65
N ALA A 224 -1.71 9.50 -1.84
CA ALA A 224 -2.01 8.43 -0.93
C ALA A 224 -0.74 7.63 -0.60
N ASP A 225 -0.88 6.43 -0.05
CA ASP A 225 0.23 5.63 0.47
C ASP A 225 1.30 5.23 -0.56
N GLY A 226 1.00 5.36 -1.85
CA GLY A 226 2.00 5.28 -2.91
C GLY A 226 3.14 6.33 -2.83
N TRP A 227 2.98 7.36 -1.98
CA TRP A 227 4.03 8.34 -1.68
C TRP A 227 4.93 7.92 -0.51
N ASP A 228 4.56 6.89 0.25
CA ASP A 228 5.19 6.53 1.51
C ASP A 228 6.51 5.75 1.29
N THR A 229 7.59 6.51 1.17
CA THR A 229 8.97 5.99 1.04
C THR A 229 9.97 6.96 1.67
N THR A 230 11.10 6.43 2.13
CA THR A 230 12.22 7.24 2.63
C THR A 230 12.89 8.08 1.54
N GLU A 231 12.70 7.75 0.26
CA GLU A 231 13.30 8.45 -0.88
C GLU A 231 12.47 9.66 -1.37
N LEU A 232 11.22 9.83 -0.90
CA LEU A 232 10.29 10.85 -1.39
C LEU A 232 10.89 12.25 -1.43
N ILE A 233 11.55 12.64 -0.36
CA ILE A 233 12.12 13.98 -0.20
C ILE A 233 13.27 14.20 -1.17
N ASP A 234 14.22 13.28 -1.23
CA ASP A 234 15.40 13.38 -2.07
C ASP A 234 15.01 13.39 -3.56
N LEU A 235 14.12 12.47 -3.97
CA LEU A 235 13.68 12.37 -5.36
C LEU A 235 12.82 13.56 -5.79
N SER A 236 11.98 14.09 -4.91
CA SER A 236 11.12 15.24 -5.26
C SER A 236 11.87 16.55 -5.49
N ASN A 237 13.09 16.66 -4.97
CA ASN A 237 13.93 17.86 -5.08
C ASN A 237 13.19 19.15 -4.67
N GLY A 238 12.39 19.08 -3.60
CA GLY A 238 11.60 20.18 -3.05
C GLY A 238 10.28 20.47 -3.79
N ALA A 239 9.95 19.74 -4.84
CA ALA A 239 8.71 19.97 -5.61
C ALA A 239 7.42 19.63 -4.82
N LEU A 240 7.53 18.82 -3.77
CA LEU A 240 6.42 18.43 -2.91
C LEU A 240 6.27 19.29 -1.64
N GLU A 241 7.06 20.34 -1.46
CA GLU A 241 6.93 21.23 -0.29
C GLU A 241 5.51 21.80 -0.16
N GLY A 242 4.89 21.68 1.02
CA GLY A 242 3.52 22.09 1.31
C GLY A 242 2.44 21.15 0.74
N CYS A 243 2.82 19.93 0.37
CA CYS A 243 1.92 18.90 -0.14
C CYS A 243 1.59 17.86 0.92
N TYR A 244 0.55 17.05 0.68
CA TYR A 244 0.00 16.13 1.67
C TYR A 244 -0.24 14.75 1.07
N TYR A 245 -0.28 13.73 1.92
CA TYR A 245 -0.75 12.40 1.54
C TYR A 245 -1.36 11.65 2.73
N VAL A 246 -2.24 10.70 2.41
CA VAL A 246 -2.80 9.74 3.36
C VAL A 246 -1.92 8.49 3.37
N SER A 247 -1.53 8.05 4.53
CA SER A 247 -0.88 6.74 4.71
C SER A 247 -1.16 6.19 6.12
N ARG A 248 -0.55 5.06 6.43
CA ARG A 248 -0.59 4.45 7.76
C ARG A 248 0.29 5.21 8.76
N PRO A 249 0.01 5.14 10.06
CA PRO A 249 0.85 5.77 11.08
C PRO A 249 2.29 5.21 11.15
N GLY A 250 2.53 3.98 10.70
CA GLY A 250 3.82 3.33 10.41
C GLY A 250 4.92 3.59 11.43
N PHE A 251 6.00 4.25 11.01
CA PHE A 251 7.21 4.52 11.80
C PHE A 251 7.01 5.32 13.09
N ASN A 252 5.85 5.95 13.29
CA ASN A 252 5.53 6.70 14.49
C ASN A 252 5.08 5.81 15.67
N LEU A 253 4.92 4.51 15.43
CA LEU A 253 4.61 3.54 16.47
C LEU A 253 5.90 3.07 17.16
N PRO A 254 5.94 2.99 18.51
CA PRO A 254 7.16 2.65 19.25
C PRO A 254 7.79 1.31 18.84
N ASP A 255 6.96 0.30 18.59
CA ASP A 255 7.42 -1.04 18.23
C ASP A 255 8.02 -1.07 16.82
N ALA A 256 7.48 -0.29 15.87
CA ALA A 256 8.03 -0.12 14.54
C ALA A 256 9.39 0.57 14.58
N ALA A 257 9.56 1.60 15.43
CA ALA A 257 10.86 2.26 15.62
C ALA A 257 11.91 1.30 16.18
N ALA A 258 11.55 0.49 17.20
CA ALA A 258 12.45 -0.51 17.78
C ALA A 258 12.83 -1.59 16.75
N TYR A 259 11.87 -2.05 15.95
CA TYR A 259 12.14 -2.98 14.85
C TYR A 259 13.09 -2.36 13.80
N GLY A 260 12.92 -1.08 13.50
CA GLY A 260 13.77 -0.33 12.57
C GLY A 260 15.24 -0.31 12.97
N GLU A 261 15.55 -0.19 14.26
CA GLU A 261 16.94 -0.27 14.77
C GLU A 261 17.57 -1.65 14.50
N VAL A 262 16.79 -2.72 14.69
CA VAL A 262 17.25 -4.10 14.41
C VAL A 262 17.43 -4.31 12.90
N TYR A 263 16.47 -3.85 12.10
CA TYR A 263 16.49 -3.94 10.64
C TYR A 263 17.72 -3.21 10.05
N GLN A 264 17.93 -1.96 10.44
CA GLN A 264 19.09 -1.17 9.99
C GLN A 264 20.42 -1.82 10.37
N LYS A 265 20.49 -2.44 11.53
CA LYS A 265 21.70 -3.15 11.97
C LYS A 265 21.96 -4.42 11.15
N GLU A 266 20.92 -5.15 10.75
CA GLU A 266 21.03 -6.41 9.99
C GLU A 266 21.39 -6.13 8.52
N TYR A 267 20.69 -5.19 7.87
CA TYR A 267 20.77 -4.97 6.43
C TYR A 267 21.59 -3.73 6.03
N ASN A 268 21.91 -2.81 6.96
CA ASN A 268 22.62 -1.54 6.72
C ASN A 268 21.90 -0.65 5.68
N VAL A 269 20.57 -0.67 5.68
CA VAL A 269 19.71 0.19 4.87
C VAL A 269 18.63 0.81 5.76
N ALA A 270 18.00 1.90 5.28
CA ALA A 270 16.87 2.52 5.97
C ALA A 270 15.67 1.56 6.04
N LEU A 271 14.84 1.73 7.05
CA LEU A 271 13.59 1.00 7.18
C LEU A 271 12.57 1.60 6.21
N GLU A 272 12.08 0.81 5.29
CA GLU A 272 10.93 1.13 4.45
C GLU A 272 9.64 0.56 5.05
N SER A 273 8.52 1.16 4.72
CA SER A 273 7.21 0.72 5.20
C SER A 273 6.89 -0.73 4.83
N GLU A 274 7.33 -1.19 3.68
CA GLU A 274 7.17 -2.57 3.24
C GLU A 274 7.85 -3.59 4.15
N CYS A 275 8.89 -3.20 4.89
CA CYS A 275 9.49 -4.07 5.93
C CYS A 275 8.49 -4.41 7.03
N LEU A 276 7.67 -3.42 7.44
CA LEU A 276 6.67 -3.59 8.49
C LEU A 276 5.55 -4.51 8.01
N TYR A 277 5.13 -4.36 6.75
CA TYR A 277 4.17 -5.28 6.13
C TYR A 277 4.72 -6.70 6.03
N GLY A 278 6.00 -6.84 5.66
CA GLY A 278 6.66 -8.15 5.62
C GLY A 278 6.67 -8.83 6.98
N ASN A 279 7.00 -8.07 8.04
CA ASN A 279 6.92 -8.56 9.42
C ASN A 279 5.49 -8.99 9.78
N ASP A 280 4.53 -8.08 9.61
CA ASP A 280 3.15 -8.32 10.04
C ASP A 280 2.51 -9.49 9.29
N GLY A 281 2.81 -9.65 8.00
CA GLY A 281 2.33 -10.79 7.22
C GLY A 281 2.82 -12.13 7.77
N VAL A 282 4.11 -12.24 8.11
CA VAL A 282 4.67 -13.46 8.71
C VAL A 282 4.13 -13.70 10.11
N GLN A 283 4.02 -12.64 10.95
CA GLN A 283 3.48 -12.75 12.30
C GLN A 283 1.99 -13.14 12.31
N TRP A 284 1.21 -12.62 11.37
CA TRP A 284 -0.21 -12.95 11.26
C TRP A 284 -0.41 -14.39 10.80
N ILE A 285 0.39 -14.88 9.84
CA ILE A 285 0.40 -16.31 9.46
C ILE A 285 0.82 -17.19 10.66
N LYS A 286 1.83 -16.76 11.42
CA LYS A 286 2.24 -17.46 12.66
C LYS A 286 1.08 -17.57 13.63
N GLN A 287 0.37 -16.47 13.92
CA GLN A 287 -0.82 -16.49 14.79
C GLN A 287 -1.87 -17.46 14.28
N ALA A 288 -2.16 -17.46 12.97
CA ALA A 288 -3.14 -18.36 12.36
C ALA A 288 -2.73 -19.83 12.46
N ILE A 289 -1.46 -20.16 12.20
CA ILE A 289 -0.92 -21.53 12.34
C ILE A 289 -1.01 -22.03 13.79
N GLU A 290 -0.64 -21.17 14.75
CA GLU A 290 -0.69 -21.52 16.18
C GLU A 290 -2.13 -21.71 16.65
N ALA A 291 -3.07 -20.87 16.22
CA ALA A 291 -4.49 -21.01 16.54
C ALA A 291 -5.12 -22.26 15.91
N ALA A 292 -4.74 -22.58 14.67
CA ALA A 292 -5.19 -23.80 13.98
C ALA A 292 -4.52 -25.07 14.53
N GLY A 293 -3.33 -24.96 15.12
CA GLY A 293 -2.48 -26.11 15.46
C GLY A 293 -2.01 -26.90 14.23
N SER A 294 -1.98 -26.26 13.05
CA SER A 294 -1.71 -26.88 11.74
C SER A 294 -1.17 -25.86 10.76
N ASP A 295 -0.28 -26.29 9.87
CA ASP A 295 0.19 -25.54 8.70
C ASP A 295 -0.55 -25.90 7.40
N ASP A 296 -1.69 -26.57 7.50
CA ASP A 296 -2.59 -26.80 6.38
C ASP A 296 -3.15 -25.46 5.85
N PRO A 297 -3.03 -25.16 4.53
CA PRO A 297 -3.43 -23.87 3.97
C PRO A 297 -4.88 -23.47 4.27
N LYS A 298 -5.81 -24.46 4.23
CA LYS A 298 -7.20 -24.20 4.53
C LYS A 298 -7.40 -23.86 6.01
N ALA A 299 -6.70 -24.55 6.91
CA ALA A 299 -6.77 -24.27 8.34
C ALA A 299 -6.20 -22.87 8.66
N ILE A 300 -5.11 -22.45 7.97
CA ILE A 300 -4.57 -21.09 8.07
C ILE A 300 -5.62 -20.08 7.60
N ARG A 301 -6.20 -20.29 6.41
CA ARG A 301 -7.23 -19.44 5.83
C ARG A 301 -8.41 -19.24 6.79
N ASP A 302 -8.92 -20.32 7.38
CA ASP A 302 -10.06 -20.29 8.29
C ASP A 302 -9.74 -19.47 9.56
N GLN A 303 -8.47 -19.40 10.00
CA GLN A 303 -8.05 -18.59 11.13
C GLN A 303 -7.79 -17.13 10.74
N LEU A 304 -7.29 -16.86 9.55
CA LEU A 304 -7.13 -15.49 9.04
C LEU A 304 -8.48 -14.77 8.93
N GLU A 305 -9.53 -15.47 8.43
CA GLU A 305 -10.89 -14.94 8.26
C GLU A 305 -11.53 -14.50 9.58
N VAL A 306 -11.26 -15.20 10.68
CA VAL A 306 -11.86 -14.92 12.00
C VAL A 306 -10.95 -14.13 12.93
N THR A 307 -9.96 -13.43 12.38
CA THR A 307 -9.05 -12.59 13.18
C THR A 307 -9.81 -11.40 13.76
N ASP A 308 -10.08 -11.45 15.05
CA ASP A 308 -10.72 -10.36 15.83
C ASP A 308 -9.70 -9.41 16.48
N SER A 309 -8.44 -9.84 16.59
CA SER A 309 -7.34 -9.05 17.15
C SER A 309 -5.99 -9.53 16.63
N PHE A 310 -5.25 -8.63 16.00
CA PHE A 310 -3.84 -8.79 15.67
C PHE A 310 -3.10 -7.49 15.96
N ASP A 311 -2.06 -7.56 16.78
CA ASP A 311 -1.19 -6.44 17.12
C ASP A 311 0.15 -6.60 16.38
N GLY A 312 0.33 -5.82 15.31
CA GLY A 312 1.52 -5.80 14.49
C GLY A 312 2.32 -4.50 14.60
N LEU A 313 3.40 -4.41 13.83
CA LEU A 313 4.20 -3.19 13.72
C LEU A 313 3.45 -2.04 13.06
N LEU A 314 2.44 -2.37 12.23
CA LEU A 314 1.54 -1.42 11.60
C LEU A 314 0.35 -1.03 12.51
N GLY A 315 0.36 -1.47 13.76
CA GLY A 315 -0.70 -1.23 14.74
C GLY A 315 -1.70 -2.37 14.83
N HIS A 316 -2.74 -2.10 15.61
CA HIS A 316 -3.84 -3.05 15.83
C HIS A 316 -4.71 -3.20 14.58
N MET A 317 -5.19 -4.42 14.34
CA MET A 317 -6.25 -4.69 13.35
C MET A 317 -7.17 -5.82 13.78
N SER A 318 -8.39 -5.80 13.25
CA SER A 318 -9.31 -6.92 13.13
C SER A 318 -9.70 -7.08 11.67
N VAL A 319 -10.19 -8.24 11.29
CA VAL A 319 -10.60 -8.54 9.90
C VAL A 319 -12.11 -8.66 9.84
N ASP A 320 -12.71 -8.00 8.87
CA ASP A 320 -14.10 -8.19 8.52
C ASP A 320 -14.25 -9.51 7.73
N PRO A 321 -14.95 -10.53 8.24
CA PRO A 321 -15.07 -11.83 7.58
C PRO A 321 -15.91 -11.79 6.28
N GLU A 322 -16.68 -10.73 6.05
CA GLU A 322 -17.48 -10.60 4.82
C GLU A 322 -16.67 -9.99 3.65
N THR A 323 -15.57 -9.28 3.97
CA THR A 323 -14.79 -8.57 2.96
C THR A 323 -13.29 -8.88 3.02
N HIS A 324 -12.80 -9.52 4.07
CA HIS A 324 -11.38 -9.72 4.41
C HIS A 324 -10.58 -8.41 4.51
N ASN A 325 -11.27 -7.28 4.66
CA ASN A 325 -10.61 -5.99 4.87
C ASN A 325 -10.27 -5.79 6.35
N PRO A 326 -9.05 -5.32 6.66
CA PRO A 326 -8.70 -4.99 8.03
C PRO A 326 -9.29 -3.64 8.44
N SER A 327 -9.72 -3.54 9.70
CA SER A 327 -9.92 -2.25 10.37
C SER A 327 -8.55 -1.68 10.72
N ARG A 328 -8.18 -0.52 10.16
CA ARG A 328 -6.90 0.15 10.45
C ARG A 328 -7.05 1.66 10.48
N ASP A 329 -6.25 2.29 11.33
CA ASP A 329 -6.13 3.75 11.35
C ASP A 329 -5.34 4.25 10.13
N ALA A 330 -5.74 5.40 9.62
CA ALA A 330 -4.99 6.14 8.61
C ALA A 330 -4.57 7.50 9.16
N ALA A 331 -3.47 8.03 8.65
CA ALA A 331 -2.87 9.27 9.06
C ALA A 331 -2.64 10.21 7.89
N ILE A 332 -2.61 11.49 8.18
CA ILE A 332 -2.18 12.53 7.23
C ILE A 332 -0.71 12.85 7.48
N PHE A 333 0.01 12.99 6.39
CA PHE A 333 1.38 13.46 6.35
C PHE A 333 1.48 14.74 5.54
N GLU A 334 2.35 15.65 5.95
CA GLU A 334 2.69 16.91 5.27
C GLU A 334 4.17 16.88 4.90
N VAL A 335 4.51 17.25 3.67
CA VAL A 335 5.89 17.56 3.30
C VAL A 335 6.17 19.00 3.65
N LYS A 336 7.03 19.22 4.63
CA LYS A 336 7.33 20.55 5.16
C LYS A 336 8.76 20.66 5.66
N ASP A 337 9.38 21.80 5.37
CA ASP A 337 10.79 22.07 5.70
C ASP A 337 11.73 20.98 5.11
N ASN A 338 11.36 20.44 3.94
CA ASN A 338 12.04 19.35 3.25
C ASN A 338 12.11 18.04 4.08
N GLU A 339 11.07 17.79 4.85
CA GLU A 339 10.88 16.56 5.66
C GLU A 339 9.43 16.09 5.56
N VAL A 340 9.20 14.78 5.73
CA VAL A 340 7.87 14.22 5.91
C VAL A 340 7.47 14.37 7.36
N GLN A 341 6.41 15.13 7.63
CA GLN A 341 5.89 15.38 8.96
C GLN A 341 4.56 14.62 9.18
N TYR A 342 4.51 13.86 10.25
CA TYR A 342 3.28 13.22 10.70
C TYR A 342 2.33 14.26 11.30
N VAL A 343 1.18 14.49 10.67
CA VAL A 343 0.16 15.42 11.17
C VAL A 343 -0.69 14.76 12.25
N GLY A 344 -1.10 13.51 12.05
CA GLY A 344 -1.89 12.74 13.02
C GLY A 344 -2.83 11.74 12.35
N ILE A 345 -3.41 10.85 13.15
CA ILE A 345 -4.54 10.03 12.71
C ILE A 345 -5.69 10.96 12.36
N TYR A 346 -6.32 10.71 11.22
CA TYR A 346 -7.44 11.52 10.76
C TYR A 346 -8.71 10.68 10.68
N ASP A 347 -9.64 11.02 11.54
CA ASP A 347 -10.99 10.46 11.57
C ASP A 347 -12.01 11.61 11.45
N PRO A 348 -12.57 11.84 10.24
CA PRO A 348 -13.52 12.92 10.02
C PRO A 348 -14.84 12.76 10.78
N GLU A 349 -15.17 11.56 11.28
CA GLU A 349 -16.39 11.28 12.04
C GLU A 349 -16.23 11.56 13.54
N SER A 350 -14.99 11.74 14.01
CA SER A 350 -14.69 12.00 15.42
C SER A 350 -14.89 13.46 15.86
N LYS A 351 -15.37 14.36 14.99
CA LYS A 351 -15.56 15.80 15.24
C LYS A 351 -16.97 16.17 15.70
#